data_aff98e16d468c78a772f94fbbb57eac3
#
_entry.id   aff98e16d468c78a772f94fbbb57eac3
#
_cell.length_a   1.000
_cell.length_b   1.000
_cell.length_c   1.000
_cell.angle_alpha   90.00
_cell.angle_beta   90.00
_cell.angle_gamma   90.00
#
_symmetry.space_group_name_H-M   'P 1'
#
loop_
_entity.id
_entity.type
_entity.pdbx_description
1 polymer ?
#
loop_
_entity_poly.entity_id
_entity_poly.type
_entity_poly.pdbx_seq_one_letter_code
_entity_poly.pdbx_strand_id
1 'polypeptide(L)'
;MSETAPPRDVTVALWATNLARPLTGIDAWVEAVDARMAEARAQGADLFLMPEYASAQWLSFAPRDLPTDGEIGWMAGQAPGALAAVRPLAAKHDMALVPGTMPWSTDPQDGSAAAAVNRAWLIHADGTLHAQDKLCLTPGEKDPRGWHLTVGRTVPLVRWRGLTLATIICLDVEVPALAAKLAPHAPDVLLVPSMTEKLAGYHRVNACARARAVELQAAVLVCGCIGDAAPGRPREGNTGGAAVYLPSEPDLGHDGIGAETGAMAESGDMGPMLVHRLPLAQIAALRAGGAEVWPGAWDARHVDIGAAGDGGTSGD
;
A
#
# COMPACT_ATOMS: atom_id res chain seq x y z
N MET A 1 16.04 30.93 5.73
CA MET A 1 15.35 29.64 5.71
C MET A 1 13.95 29.93 6.25
N SER A 2 12.91 29.81 5.42
CA SER A 2 11.52 30.03 5.86
C SER A 2 11.18 28.87 6.81
N GLU A 3 10.87 29.19 8.03
CA GLU A 3 10.36 28.24 9.03
C GLU A 3 9.00 27.77 8.56
N THR A 4 8.94 26.63 7.89
CA THR A 4 7.68 26.00 7.53
C THR A 4 7.00 25.54 8.82
N ALA A 5 5.76 25.95 9.03
CA ALA A 5 4.96 25.50 10.17
C ALA A 5 5.00 23.96 10.25
N PRO A 6 5.05 23.38 11.47
CA PRO A 6 5.09 21.93 11.63
C PRO A 6 3.87 21.30 10.93
N PRO A 7 4.02 20.11 10.34
CA PRO A 7 2.91 19.44 9.69
C PRO A 7 1.78 19.19 10.71
N ARG A 8 0.54 19.40 10.26
CA ARG A 8 -0.62 19.08 11.08
C ARG A 8 -0.80 17.57 11.13
N ASP A 9 -1.11 17.05 12.31
CA ASP A 9 -1.53 15.67 12.45
C ASP A 9 -2.75 15.40 11.56
N VAL A 10 -2.74 14.25 10.92
CA VAL A 10 -3.83 13.77 10.08
C VAL A 10 -4.35 12.44 10.63
N THR A 11 -5.64 12.19 10.46
CA THR A 11 -6.25 10.92 10.80
C THR A 11 -6.39 10.08 9.54
N VAL A 12 -5.98 8.82 9.61
CA VAL A 12 -6.04 7.87 8.50
C VAL A 12 -7.00 6.74 8.82
N ALA A 13 -7.71 6.25 7.81
CA ALA A 13 -8.55 5.06 7.91
C ALA A 13 -8.05 4.02 6.91
N LEU A 14 -7.77 2.82 7.38
CA LEU A 14 -7.31 1.68 6.60
C LEU A 14 -8.38 0.59 6.65
N TRP A 15 -8.99 0.29 5.52
CA TRP A 15 -10.02 -0.74 5.45
C TRP A 15 -9.46 -2.03 4.84
N ALA A 16 -9.15 -3.02 5.68
CA ALA A 16 -8.75 -4.36 5.27
C ALA A 16 -9.95 -5.09 4.65
N THR A 17 -10.19 -4.83 3.37
CA THR A 17 -11.37 -5.27 2.64
C THR A 17 -11.49 -6.79 2.60
N ASN A 18 -12.66 -7.32 2.95
CA ASN A 18 -12.97 -8.74 2.83
C ASN A 18 -13.43 -9.06 1.39
N LEU A 19 -12.55 -9.67 0.62
CA LEU A 19 -12.82 -10.04 -0.78
C LEU A 19 -13.88 -11.15 -0.92
N ALA A 20 -14.12 -11.94 0.14
CA ALA A 20 -15.11 -13.00 0.13
C ALA A 20 -16.57 -12.49 0.17
N ARG A 21 -16.77 -11.19 0.35
CA ARG A 21 -18.13 -10.59 0.30
C ARG A 21 -18.49 -10.30 -1.14
N PRO A 22 -19.49 -11.03 -1.72
CA PRO A 22 -19.81 -10.88 -3.12
C PRO A 22 -20.48 -9.53 -3.40
N LEU A 23 -20.19 -9.01 -4.58
CA LEU A 23 -20.79 -7.81 -5.14
C LEU A 23 -21.68 -8.18 -6.33
N THR A 24 -22.62 -7.30 -6.66
CA THR A 24 -23.51 -7.46 -7.83
C THR A 24 -23.08 -6.60 -9.02
N GLY A 25 -22.06 -5.75 -8.85
CA GLY A 25 -21.53 -4.86 -9.88
C GLY A 25 -20.67 -3.76 -9.29
N ILE A 26 -20.16 -2.89 -10.15
CA ILE A 26 -19.34 -1.73 -9.76
C ILE A 26 -20.13 -0.77 -8.85
N ASP A 27 -21.41 -0.55 -9.11
CA ASP A 27 -22.22 0.34 -8.27
C ASP A 27 -22.28 -0.15 -6.82
N ALA A 28 -22.48 -1.46 -6.61
CA ALA A 28 -22.46 -2.06 -5.27
C ALA A 28 -21.08 -1.93 -4.58
N TRP A 29 -19.98 -1.99 -5.36
CA TRP A 29 -18.63 -1.72 -4.84
C TRP A 29 -18.49 -0.27 -4.41
N VAL A 30 -18.94 0.68 -5.23
CA VAL A 30 -18.91 2.13 -4.91
C VAL A 30 -19.75 2.44 -3.69
N GLU A 31 -20.94 1.85 -3.55
CA GLU A 31 -21.81 1.98 -2.38
C GLU A 31 -21.12 1.47 -1.10
N ALA A 32 -20.41 0.34 -1.18
CA ALA A 32 -19.66 -0.20 -0.06
C ALA A 32 -18.49 0.73 0.34
N VAL A 33 -17.74 1.27 -0.63
CA VAL A 33 -16.67 2.24 -0.38
C VAL A 33 -17.26 3.51 0.24
N ASP A 34 -18.36 4.03 -0.29
CA ASP A 34 -19.05 5.23 0.22
C ASP A 34 -19.46 5.07 1.67
N ALA A 35 -20.08 3.94 2.02
CA ALA A 35 -20.51 3.65 3.39
C ALA A 35 -19.31 3.59 4.36
N ARG A 36 -18.21 2.92 3.96
CA ARG A 36 -17.00 2.82 4.80
C ARG A 36 -16.27 4.16 4.92
N MET A 37 -16.25 4.98 3.87
CA MET A 37 -15.72 6.35 3.93
C MET A 37 -16.55 7.23 4.86
N ALA A 38 -17.89 7.09 4.86
CA ALA A 38 -18.76 7.80 5.80
C ALA A 38 -18.46 7.43 7.26
N GLU A 39 -18.27 6.13 7.55
CA GLU A 39 -17.84 5.67 8.90
C GLU A 39 -16.47 6.23 9.29
N ALA A 40 -15.51 6.23 8.37
CA ALA A 40 -14.17 6.78 8.58
C ALA A 40 -14.24 8.31 8.84
N ARG A 41 -15.05 9.02 8.06
CA ARG A 41 -15.23 10.47 8.20
C ARG A 41 -15.87 10.84 9.55
N ALA A 42 -16.83 10.05 10.02
CA ALA A 42 -17.44 10.22 11.33
C ALA A 42 -16.42 10.07 12.48
N GLN A 43 -15.31 9.38 12.26
CA GLN A 43 -14.18 9.25 13.17
C GLN A 43 -13.05 10.26 12.89
N GLY A 44 -13.30 11.23 11.99
CA GLY A 44 -12.38 12.33 11.69
C GLY A 44 -11.28 11.98 10.69
N ALA A 45 -11.41 10.90 9.91
CA ALA A 45 -10.40 10.53 8.91
C ALA A 45 -10.26 11.60 7.82
N ASP A 46 -9.03 11.82 7.41
CA ASP A 46 -8.59 12.73 6.33
C ASP A 46 -8.13 11.97 5.09
N LEU A 47 -7.71 10.70 5.27
CA LEU A 47 -7.25 9.80 4.20
C LEU A 47 -7.85 8.41 4.42
N PHE A 48 -8.32 7.80 3.33
CA PHE A 48 -8.87 6.44 3.31
C PHE A 48 -8.03 5.56 2.38
N LEU A 49 -7.55 4.42 2.92
CA LEU A 49 -6.68 3.49 2.20
C LEU A 49 -7.33 2.10 2.15
N MET A 50 -7.46 1.56 0.94
CA MET A 50 -7.86 0.18 0.65
C MET A 50 -6.66 -0.65 0.19
N PRO A 51 -6.76 -2.00 0.23
CA PRO A 51 -5.64 -2.89 -0.06
C PRO A 51 -5.29 -3.03 -1.55
N GLU A 52 -4.17 -3.67 -1.81
CA GLU A 52 -3.82 -4.15 -3.15
C GLU A 52 -4.90 -5.09 -3.67
N TYR A 53 -5.22 -4.97 -4.96
CA TYR A 53 -6.28 -5.74 -5.62
C TYR A 53 -7.62 -5.75 -4.86
N ALA A 54 -7.99 -4.65 -4.21
CA ALA A 54 -9.38 -4.49 -3.75
C ALA A 54 -10.38 -4.73 -4.90
N SER A 55 -9.94 -4.47 -6.14
CA SER A 55 -10.65 -4.80 -7.38
C SER A 55 -10.90 -6.29 -7.61
N ALA A 56 -10.14 -7.20 -6.96
CA ALA A 56 -10.39 -8.63 -7.08
C ALA A 56 -11.77 -9.04 -6.53
N GLN A 57 -12.37 -8.23 -5.66
CA GLN A 57 -13.75 -8.42 -5.23
C GLN A 57 -14.76 -8.38 -6.41
N TRP A 58 -14.41 -7.69 -7.52
CA TRP A 58 -15.24 -7.62 -8.72
C TRP A 58 -15.38 -8.99 -9.41
N LEU A 59 -14.46 -9.93 -9.17
CA LEU A 59 -14.56 -11.29 -9.71
C LEU A 59 -15.80 -12.02 -9.22
N SER A 60 -16.46 -11.55 -8.15
CA SER A 60 -17.74 -12.09 -7.67
C SER A 60 -18.89 -11.90 -8.67
N PHE A 61 -18.83 -10.91 -9.56
CA PHE A 61 -19.81 -10.69 -10.64
C PHE A 61 -19.23 -10.87 -12.05
N ALA A 62 -18.00 -11.37 -12.15
CA ALA A 62 -17.41 -11.74 -13.44
C ALA A 62 -18.17 -12.91 -14.10
N PRO A 63 -18.07 -13.07 -15.43
CA PRO A 63 -18.63 -14.25 -16.12
C PRO A 63 -18.16 -15.55 -15.46
N ARG A 64 -19.07 -16.49 -15.27
CA ARG A 64 -18.76 -17.76 -14.56
C ARG A 64 -17.71 -18.61 -15.27
N ASP A 65 -17.62 -18.49 -16.58
CA ASP A 65 -16.69 -19.16 -17.47
C ASP A 65 -15.40 -18.39 -17.72
N LEU A 66 -15.20 -17.24 -17.04
CA LEU A 66 -13.97 -16.45 -17.16
C LEU A 66 -12.78 -17.29 -16.66
N PRO A 67 -11.78 -17.59 -17.53
CA PRO A 67 -10.61 -18.35 -17.13
C PRO A 67 -9.67 -17.47 -16.25
N THR A 68 -8.83 -18.12 -15.45
CA THR A 68 -7.96 -17.43 -14.50
C THR A 68 -6.96 -16.49 -15.20
N ASP A 69 -6.45 -16.86 -16.38
CA ASP A 69 -5.57 -16.01 -17.20
C ASP A 69 -6.30 -14.83 -17.86
N GLY A 70 -7.63 -14.86 -17.92
CA GLY A 70 -8.49 -13.76 -18.40
C GLY A 70 -8.86 -12.73 -17.34
N GLU A 71 -8.64 -13.00 -16.06
CA GLU A 71 -9.13 -12.18 -14.95
C GLU A 71 -8.54 -10.77 -14.93
N ILE A 72 -7.24 -10.64 -15.18
CA ILE A 72 -6.55 -9.34 -15.23
C ILE A 72 -7.12 -8.49 -16.37
N GLY A 73 -7.27 -9.06 -17.56
CA GLY A 73 -7.84 -8.36 -18.72
C GLY A 73 -9.28 -7.91 -18.46
N TRP A 74 -10.09 -8.80 -17.85
CA TRP A 74 -11.46 -8.47 -17.50
C TRP A 74 -11.54 -7.34 -16.46
N MET A 75 -10.76 -7.41 -15.37
CA MET A 75 -10.71 -6.35 -14.36
C MET A 75 -10.17 -5.03 -14.92
N ALA A 76 -9.15 -5.09 -15.78
CA ALA A 76 -8.61 -3.90 -16.45
C ALA A 76 -9.66 -3.22 -17.35
N GLY A 77 -10.55 -4.00 -17.96
CA GLY A 77 -11.69 -3.46 -18.71
C GLY A 77 -12.72 -2.75 -17.83
N GLN A 78 -12.91 -3.16 -16.57
CA GLN A 78 -13.80 -2.50 -15.61
C GLN A 78 -13.16 -1.25 -14.98
N ALA A 79 -11.84 -1.22 -14.85
CA ALA A 79 -11.11 -0.24 -14.04
C ALA A 79 -11.37 1.24 -14.41
N PRO A 80 -11.44 1.66 -15.68
CA PRO A 80 -11.75 3.05 -16.02
C PRO A 80 -13.13 3.50 -15.53
N GLY A 81 -14.16 2.64 -15.70
CA GLY A 81 -15.52 2.89 -15.21
C GLY A 81 -15.58 2.93 -13.69
N ALA A 82 -14.92 1.98 -13.02
CA ALA A 82 -14.85 1.91 -11.56
C ALA A 82 -14.14 3.15 -10.97
N LEU A 83 -13.02 3.57 -11.57
CA LEU A 83 -12.30 4.78 -11.15
C LEU A 83 -13.17 6.03 -11.31
N ALA A 84 -13.87 6.16 -12.45
CA ALA A 84 -14.76 7.29 -12.70
C ALA A 84 -15.91 7.34 -11.67
N ALA A 85 -16.46 6.18 -11.29
CA ALA A 85 -17.56 6.07 -10.35
C ALA A 85 -17.13 6.33 -8.88
N VAL A 86 -15.93 5.86 -8.47
CA VAL A 86 -15.45 6.01 -7.08
C VAL A 86 -14.81 7.38 -6.82
N ARG A 87 -14.25 8.03 -7.83
CA ARG A 87 -13.53 9.31 -7.71
C ARG A 87 -14.33 10.42 -7.00
N PRO A 88 -15.64 10.63 -7.28
CA PRO A 88 -16.42 11.67 -6.61
C PRO A 88 -16.53 11.51 -5.08
N LEU A 89 -16.30 10.30 -4.54
CA LEU A 89 -16.38 10.04 -3.11
C LEU A 89 -15.31 10.83 -2.32
N ALA A 90 -14.15 11.07 -2.92
CA ALA A 90 -13.09 11.87 -2.29
C ALA A 90 -13.59 13.30 -1.96
N ALA A 91 -14.27 13.95 -2.91
CA ALA A 91 -14.89 15.25 -2.69
C ALA A 91 -16.09 15.18 -1.74
N LYS A 92 -16.95 14.15 -1.90
CA LYS A 92 -18.14 13.94 -1.07
C LYS A 92 -17.81 13.89 0.42
N HIS A 93 -16.72 13.19 0.77
CA HIS A 93 -16.30 13.00 2.16
C HIS A 93 -15.19 13.96 2.61
N ASP A 94 -14.71 14.86 1.76
CA ASP A 94 -13.54 15.73 2.00
C ASP A 94 -12.34 14.93 2.53
N MET A 95 -12.03 13.81 1.85
CA MET A 95 -10.93 12.89 2.19
C MET A 95 -10.09 12.56 0.95
N ALA A 96 -8.77 12.39 1.15
CA ALA A 96 -7.98 11.69 0.16
C ALA A 96 -8.37 10.20 0.14
N LEU A 97 -8.47 9.61 -1.05
CA LEU A 97 -8.89 8.23 -1.24
C LEU A 97 -7.85 7.46 -2.04
N VAL A 98 -7.42 6.32 -1.50
CA VAL A 98 -6.75 5.25 -2.26
C VAL A 98 -7.70 4.06 -2.30
N PRO A 99 -8.44 3.84 -3.41
CA PRO A 99 -9.45 2.78 -3.51
C PRO A 99 -8.82 1.39 -3.75
N GLY A 100 -7.63 1.19 -3.20
CA GLY A 100 -6.79 0.03 -3.42
C GLY A 100 -6.06 0.08 -4.75
N THR A 101 -5.58 -1.08 -5.22
CA THR A 101 -5.05 -1.20 -6.57
C THR A 101 -6.01 -1.94 -7.48
N MET A 102 -5.84 -1.72 -8.78
CA MET A 102 -6.59 -2.38 -9.83
C MET A 102 -5.69 -2.64 -11.04
N PRO A 103 -5.89 -3.72 -11.80
CA PRO A 103 -5.26 -3.87 -13.09
C PRO A 103 -5.64 -2.71 -13.99
N TRP A 104 -4.64 -2.15 -14.68
CA TRP A 104 -4.85 -1.01 -15.57
C TRP A 104 -4.17 -1.26 -16.90
N SER A 105 -4.91 -1.19 -18.01
CA SER A 105 -4.33 -1.34 -19.34
C SER A 105 -3.46 -0.13 -19.66
N THR A 106 -2.22 -0.37 -20.10
CA THR A 106 -1.32 0.65 -20.63
C THR A 106 -1.48 0.84 -22.12
N ASP A 107 -2.10 -0.14 -22.80
CA ASP A 107 -2.53 -0.07 -24.20
C ASP A 107 -3.98 -0.55 -24.32
N PRO A 108 -4.95 0.37 -24.37
CA PRO A 108 -6.37 0.01 -24.49
C PRO A 108 -6.72 -0.74 -25.77
N GLN A 109 -5.85 -0.73 -26.80
CA GLN A 109 -6.07 -1.41 -28.06
C GLN A 109 -5.57 -2.86 -28.06
N ASP A 110 -4.55 -3.17 -27.24
CA ASP A 110 -3.97 -4.51 -27.16
C ASP A 110 -4.91 -5.50 -26.44
N GLY A 111 -5.66 -5.08 -25.44
CA GLY A 111 -6.59 -5.94 -24.69
C GLY A 111 -5.93 -7.13 -23.99
N SER A 112 -4.62 -7.31 -24.11
CA SER A 112 -3.86 -8.41 -23.49
C SER A 112 -3.48 -8.07 -22.05
N ALA A 113 -3.34 -9.10 -21.20
CA ALA A 113 -2.82 -8.96 -19.85
C ALA A 113 -1.38 -8.43 -19.82
N ALA A 114 -0.59 -8.70 -20.87
CA ALA A 114 0.79 -8.23 -21.02
C ALA A 114 0.92 -6.69 -21.10
N ALA A 115 -0.16 -6.01 -21.49
CA ALA A 115 -0.25 -4.56 -21.50
C ALA A 115 -0.88 -3.99 -20.20
N ALA A 116 -1.01 -4.78 -19.13
CA ALA A 116 -1.57 -4.33 -17.87
C ALA A 116 -0.49 -4.13 -16.79
N VAL A 117 -0.73 -3.16 -15.92
CA VAL A 117 0.03 -2.90 -14.69
C VAL A 117 -0.89 -3.07 -13.49
N ASN A 118 -0.32 -3.34 -12.33
CA ASN A 118 -1.03 -3.23 -11.05
C ASN A 118 -0.93 -1.79 -10.56
N ARG A 119 -2.02 -1.02 -10.63
CA ARG A 119 -2.04 0.43 -10.40
C ARG A 119 -2.83 0.84 -9.18
N ALA A 120 -2.20 1.60 -8.28
CA ALA A 120 -2.86 2.38 -7.25
C ALA A 120 -3.17 3.79 -7.76
N TRP A 121 -4.29 4.34 -7.30
CA TRP A 121 -4.67 5.73 -7.52
C TRP A 121 -4.76 6.44 -6.17
N LEU A 122 -4.08 7.58 -6.03
CA LEU A 122 -4.35 8.51 -4.94
C LEU A 122 -5.22 9.64 -5.49
N ILE A 123 -6.41 9.78 -4.95
CA ILE A 123 -7.45 10.72 -5.36
C ILE A 123 -7.57 11.78 -4.28
N HIS A 124 -7.31 13.03 -4.62
CA HIS A 124 -7.51 14.15 -3.69
C HIS A 124 -8.99 14.57 -3.64
N ALA A 125 -9.38 15.27 -2.57
CA ALA A 125 -10.75 15.80 -2.44
C ALA A 125 -11.14 16.77 -3.57
N ASP A 126 -10.18 17.46 -4.18
CA ASP A 126 -10.40 18.30 -5.37
C ASP A 126 -10.51 17.50 -6.67
N GLY A 127 -10.38 16.20 -6.59
CA GLY A 127 -10.44 15.27 -7.73
C GLY A 127 -9.12 15.10 -8.47
N THR A 128 -8.00 15.71 -8.05
CA THR A 128 -6.67 15.45 -8.62
C THR A 128 -6.28 13.99 -8.44
N LEU A 129 -5.71 13.38 -9.48
CA LEU A 129 -5.33 11.95 -9.52
C LEU A 129 -3.82 11.79 -9.63
N HIS A 130 -3.28 10.89 -8.84
CA HIS A 130 -1.89 10.44 -8.96
C HIS A 130 -1.85 8.92 -9.07
N ALA A 131 -1.13 8.41 -10.07
CA ALA A 131 -1.00 6.98 -10.34
C ALA A 131 0.34 6.45 -9.83
N GLN A 132 0.33 5.26 -9.24
CA GLN A 132 1.51 4.48 -8.91
C GLN A 132 1.35 3.07 -9.43
N ASP A 133 2.25 2.63 -10.29
CA ASP A 133 2.32 1.27 -10.79
C ASP A 133 3.28 0.44 -9.92
N LYS A 134 2.92 -0.80 -9.62
CA LYS A 134 3.76 -1.73 -8.87
C LYS A 134 5.12 -1.92 -9.55
N LEU A 135 6.19 -1.83 -8.76
CA LEU A 135 7.56 -1.82 -9.26
C LEU A 135 8.18 -3.22 -9.29
N CYS A 136 7.82 -4.05 -8.31
CA CYS A 136 8.34 -5.39 -8.12
C CYS A 136 7.20 -6.40 -8.19
N LEU A 137 7.17 -7.21 -9.23
CA LEU A 137 6.14 -8.22 -9.43
C LEU A 137 6.55 -9.54 -8.74
N THR A 138 5.57 -10.20 -8.12
CA THR A 138 5.70 -11.58 -7.64
C THR A 138 5.87 -12.57 -8.81
N PRO A 139 6.33 -13.80 -8.56
CA PRO A 139 6.40 -14.82 -9.61
C PRO A 139 5.06 -15.04 -10.33
N GLY A 140 3.93 -15.07 -9.59
CA GLY A 140 2.60 -15.24 -10.21
C GLY A 140 2.18 -14.07 -11.09
N GLU A 141 2.52 -12.83 -10.69
CA GLU A 141 2.25 -11.65 -11.50
C GLU A 141 3.11 -11.57 -12.78
N LYS A 142 4.29 -12.21 -12.78
CA LYS A 142 5.20 -12.29 -13.94
C LYS A 142 4.88 -13.45 -14.88
N ASP A 143 4.24 -14.52 -14.40
CA ASP A 143 4.03 -15.74 -15.18
C ASP A 143 3.15 -15.44 -16.41
N PRO A 144 3.65 -15.70 -17.63
CA PRO A 144 2.86 -15.53 -18.84
C PRO A 144 1.60 -16.43 -18.92
N ARG A 145 1.54 -17.50 -18.13
CA ARG A 145 0.38 -18.38 -17.99
C ARG A 145 -0.54 -17.98 -16.84
N GLY A 146 -0.16 -16.94 -16.11
CA GLY A 146 -0.91 -16.33 -15.02
C GLY A 146 -1.33 -14.92 -15.38
N TRP A 147 -0.98 -13.97 -14.53
CA TRP A 147 -1.41 -12.58 -14.71
C TRP A 147 -0.58 -11.77 -15.72
N HIS A 148 0.67 -12.12 -15.95
CA HIS A 148 1.57 -11.55 -16.97
C HIS A 148 1.59 -10.01 -16.99
N LEU A 149 1.83 -9.40 -15.85
CA LEU A 149 1.83 -7.94 -15.72
C LEU A 149 3.16 -7.29 -16.13
N THR A 150 3.08 -6.01 -16.45
CA THR A 150 4.24 -5.12 -16.68
C THR A 150 4.56 -4.32 -15.42
N VAL A 151 5.84 -4.02 -15.21
CA VAL A 151 6.35 -3.27 -14.04
C VAL A 151 6.24 -1.76 -14.22
N GLY A 152 5.94 -1.05 -13.13
CA GLY A 152 6.14 0.39 -13.01
C GLY A 152 7.62 0.79 -12.99
N ARG A 153 7.91 2.08 -13.18
CA ARG A 153 9.29 2.60 -13.25
C ARG A 153 9.54 3.82 -12.35
N THR A 154 8.50 4.41 -11.81
CA THR A 154 8.58 5.65 -11.04
C THR A 154 7.79 5.56 -9.75
N VAL A 155 8.23 6.30 -8.72
CA VAL A 155 7.45 6.55 -7.51
C VAL A 155 7.16 8.05 -7.47
N PRO A 156 5.93 8.49 -7.74
CA PRO A 156 5.53 9.87 -7.56
C PRO A 156 5.58 10.25 -6.07
N LEU A 157 6.19 11.40 -5.78
CA LEU A 157 6.09 12.03 -4.48
C LEU A 157 4.94 13.03 -4.52
N VAL A 158 3.85 12.71 -3.84
CA VAL A 158 2.62 13.48 -3.90
C VAL A 158 2.54 14.45 -2.74
N ARG A 159 2.33 15.73 -3.03
CA ARG A 159 2.10 16.75 -1.99
C ARG A 159 0.63 16.77 -1.61
N TRP A 160 0.36 16.57 -0.31
CA TRP A 160 -0.98 16.57 0.24
C TRP A 160 -1.00 17.18 1.65
N ARG A 161 -1.78 18.23 1.87
CA ARG A 161 -1.89 18.95 3.16
C ARG A 161 -0.53 19.34 3.77
N GLY A 162 0.43 19.71 2.93
CA GLY A 162 1.80 20.03 3.36
C GLY A 162 2.73 18.83 3.56
N LEU A 163 2.21 17.61 3.48
CA LEU A 163 2.95 16.35 3.59
C LEU A 163 3.46 15.87 2.23
N THR A 164 4.49 15.04 2.27
CA THR A 164 4.97 14.26 1.12
C THR A 164 4.54 12.81 1.30
N LEU A 165 3.66 12.33 0.42
CA LEU A 165 3.21 10.94 0.39
C LEU A 165 3.95 10.17 -0.71
N ALA A 166 4.23 8.89 -0.47
CA ALA A 166 4.65 7.93 -1.49
C ALA A 166 3.80 6.66 -1.35
N THR A 167 3.41 6.08 -2.47
CA THR A 167 2.74 4.78 -2.50
C THR A 167 3.73 3.75 -3.01
N ILE A 168 3.88 2.63 -2.29
CA ILE A 168 4.64 1.45 -2.69
C ILE A 168 3.76 0.23 -2.45
N ILE A 169 3.71 -0.70 -3.42
CA ILE A 169 2.67 -1.72 -3.44
C ILE A 169 3.24 -3.07 -2.98
N CYS A 170 2.76 -3.59 -1.85
CA CYS A 170 3.02 -4.94 -1.35
C CYS A 170 4.52 -5.31 -1.37
N LEU A 171 4.95 -6.18 -2.29
CA LEU A 171 6.34 -6.62 -2.45
C LEU A 171 7.35 -5.47 -2.56
N ASP A 172 6.94 -4.30 -3.04
CA ASP A 172 7.83 -3.13 -3.15
C ASP A 172 8.42 -2.74 -1.78
N VAL A 173 7.65 -2.89 -0.69
CA VAL A 173 8.12 -2.57 0.67
C VAL A 173 9.20 -3.53 1.16
N GLU A 174 9.26 -4.75 0.62
CA GLU A 174 10.26 -5.76 0.97
C GLU A 174 11.64 -5.47 0.33
N VAL A 175 11.74 -4.50 -0.61
CA VAL A 175 12.96 -4.20 -1.37
C VAL A 175 13.78 -3.09 -0.69
N PRO A 176 14.89 -3.40 0.00
CA PRO A 176 15.67 -2.40 0.74
C PRO A 176 16.31 -1.35 -0.19
N ALA A 177 16.66 -1.73 -1.42
CA ALA A 177 17.19 -0.80 -2.41
C ALA A 177 16.19 0.32 -2.78
N LEU A 178 14.89 0.05 -2.73
CA LEU A 178 13.85 1.06 -2.96
C LEU A 178 13.78 2.04 -1.78
N ALA A 179 13.85 1.55 -0.55
CA ALA A 179 13.90 2.40 0.64
C ALA A 179 15.13 3.33 0.61
N ALA A 180 16.30 2.82 0.25
CA ALA A 180 17.51 3.63 0.08
C ALA A 180 17.35 4.73 -1.00
N LYS A 181 16.55 4.47 -2.06
CA LYS A 181 16.21 5.49 -3.06
C LYS A 181 15.20 6.53 -2.55
N LEU A 182 14.28 6.13 -1.66
CA LEU A 182 13.28 7.03 -1.07
C LEU A 182 13.86 7.92 0.03
N ALA A 183 14.87 7.45 0.77
CA ALA A 183 15.43 8.15 1.93
C ALA A 183 15.85 9.61 1.65
N PRO A 184 16.53 9.97 0.54
CA PRO A 184 16.89 11.36 0.25
C PRO A 184 15.68 12.28 0.02
N HIS A 185 14.50 11.72 -0.24
CA HIS A 185 13.26 12.46 -0.51
C HIS A 185 12.40 12.65 0.74
N ALA A 186 12.77 12.02 1.85
CA ALA A 186 12.14 12.15 3.16
C ALA A 186 10.58 12.14 3.10
N PRO A 187 9.94 11.11 2.56
CA PRO A 187 8.48 11.03 2.56
C PRO A 187 7.96 11.05 4.00
N ASP A 188 6.86 11.77 4.25
CA ASP A 188 6.23 11.82 5.58
C ASP A 188 5.40 10.57 5.85
N VAL A 189 4.76 10.06 4.81
CA VAL A 189 3.88 8.88 4.90
C VAL A 189 4.11 7.97 3.70
N LEU A 190 4.31 6.67 3.97
CA LEU A 190 4.26 5.62 2.96
C LEU A 190 2.90 4.92 3.02
N LEU A 191 2.23 4.79 1.88
CA LEU A 191 1.01 4.02 1.69
C LEU A 191 1.38 2.67 1.08
N VAL A 192 1.01 1.57 1.75
CA VAL A 192 1.40 0.20 1.37
C VAL A 192 0.13 -0.66 1.23
N PRO A 193 -0.64 -0.48 0.13
CA PRO A 193 -1.67 -1.45 -0.20
C PRO A 193 -1.06 -2.82 -0.47
N SER A 194 -1.62 -3.89 0.11
CA SER A 194 -1.03 -5.23 0.06
C SER A 194 -2.07 -6.31 -0.18
N MET A 195 -1.63 -7.41 -0.81
CA MET A 195 -2.37 -8.66 -0.94
C MET A 195 -1.42 -9.83 -0.70
N THR A 196 -1.70 -10.64 0.30
CA THR A 196 -0.87 -11.80 0.65
C THR A 196 -1.74 -13.03 0.86
N GLU A 197 -1.45 -14.10 0.14
CA GLU A 197 -2.18 -15.36 0.24
C GLU A 197 -1.82 -16.15 1.51
N LYS A 198 -0.58 -16.01 1.98
CA LYS A 198 -0.03 -16.79 3.10
C LYS A 198 0.31 -15.90 4.28
N LEU A 199 0.11 -16.45 5.48
CA LEU A 199 0.50 -15.79 6.73
C LEU A 199 1.98 -15.37 6.73
N ALA A 200 2.87 -16.14 6.10
CA ALA A 200 4.28 -15.78 5.94
C ALA A 200 4.45 -14.50 5.07
N GLY A 201 3.64 -14.32 4.03
CA GLY A 201 3.61 -13.10 3.21
C GLY A 201 3.18 -11.89 4.03
N TYR A 202 2.09 -12.04 4.78
CA TYR A 202 1.64 -11.01 5.72
C TYR A 202 2.78 -10.57 6.65
N HIS A 203 3.46 -11.51 7.31
CA HIS A 203 4.54 -11.18 8.24
C HIS A 203 5.73 -10.52 7.55
N ARG A 204 6.11 -10.94 6.32
CA ARG A 204 7.22 -10.28 5.58
C ARG A 204 6.89 -8.83 5.25
N VAL A 205 5.71 -8.57 4.68
CA VAL A 205 5.27 -7.21 4.34
C VAL A 205 5.27 -6.33 5.59
N ASN A 206 4.66 -6.79 6.69
CA ASN A 206 4.55 -6.00 7.92
C ASN A 206 5.92 -5.79 8.61
N ALA A 207 6.79 -6.80 8.66
CA ALA A 207 8.14 -6.66 9.18
C ALA A 207 8.97 -5.64 8.38
N CYS A 208 8.90 -5.72 7.05
CA CYS A 208 9.60 -4.76 6.18
C CYS A 208 8.99 -3.36 6.30
N ALA A 209 7.67 -3.22 6.34
CA ALA A 209 7.01 -1.92 6.52
C ALA A 209 7.42 -1.24 7.83
N ARG A 210 7.50 -2.00 8.93
CA ARG A 210 8.00 -1.51 10.22
C ARG A 210 9.46 -1.07 10.13
N ALA A 211 10.32 -1.83 9.43
CA ALA A 211 11.70 -1.42 9.17
C ALA A 211 11.77 -0.11 8.37
N ARG A 212 10.90 0.08 7.36
CA ARG A 212 10.84 1.35 6.58
C ARG A 212 10.45 2.53 7.45
N ALA A 213 9.56 2.35 8.44
CA ALA A 213 9.20 3.42 9.37
C ALA A 213 10.42 3.91 10.16
N VAL A 214 11.27 3.00 10.62
CA VAL A 214 12.52 3.31 11.32
C VAL A 214 13.54 3.96 10.38
N GLU A 215 13.82 3.33 9.24
CA GLU A 215 14.87 3.77 8.30
C GLU A 215 14.56 5.14 7.67
N LEU A 216 13.29 5.40 7.35
CA LEU A 216 12.86 6.63 6.69
C LEU A 216 12.37 7.69 7.67
N GLN A 217 12.27 7.36 8.96
CA GLN A 217 11.65 8.22 9.96
C GLN A 217 10.29 8.74 9.48
N ALA A 218 9.40 7.82 9.06
CA ALA A 218 8.12 8.09 8.42
C ALA A 218 6.99 7.26 9.05
N ALA A 219 5.76 7.71 8.89
CA ALA A 219 4.62 6.84 9.13
C ALA A 219 4.44 5.89 7.94
N VAL A 220 4.23 4.59 8.20
CA VAL A 220 4.01 3.58 7.16
C VAL A 220 2.66 2.90 7.40
N LEU A 221 1.77 2.98 6.40
CA LEU A 221 0.40 2.51 6.47
C LEU A 221 0.25 1.25 5.62
N VAL A 222 0.11 0.10 6.26
CA VAL A 222 -0.13 -1.18 5.57
C VAL A 222 -1.62 -1.49 5.59
N CYS A 223 -2.18 -1.78 4.42
CA CYS A 223 -3.56 -2.23 4.30
C CYS A 223 -3.62 -3.48 3.42
N GLY A 224 -3.93 -4.62 4.04
CA GLY A 224 -4.00 -5.93 3.40
C GLY A 224 -5.43 -6.45 3.28
N CYS A 225 -5.80 -7.02 2.12
CA CYS A 225 -7.10 -7.66 1.94
C CYS A 225 -7.16 -9.02 2.66
N ILE A 226 -8.37 -9.45 2.97
CA ILE A 226 -8.68 -10.73 3.59
C ILE A 226 -9.69 -11.52 2.75
N GLY A 227 -9.75 -12.83 2.97
CA GLY A 227 -10.74 -13.70 2.32
C GLY A 227 -10.41 -14.05 0.88
N ASP A 228 -11.28 -14.84 0.27
CA ASP A 228 -11.15 -15.33 -1.11
C ASP A 228 -11.98 -14.45 -2.07
N ALA A 229 -11.32 -13.91 -3.09
CA ALA A 229 -11.94 -13.01 -4.07
C ALA A 229 -12.99 -13.68 -4.98
N ALA A 230 -12.97 -14.99 -5.09
CA ALA A 230 -13.88 -15.73 -5.97
C ALA A 230 -14.28 -17.07 -5.31
N PRO A 231 -15.21 -17.07 -4.33
CA PRO A 231 -15.66 -18.28 -3.69
C PRO A 231 -16.11 -19.33 -4.73
N GLY A 232 -15.54 -20.53 -4.61
CA GLY A 232 -15.83 -21.65 -5.54
C GLY A 232 -14.85 -21.78 -6.72
N ARG A 233 -13.85 -20.90 -6.84
CA ARG A 233 -12.68 -21.09 -7.70
C ARG A 233 -11.52 -21.64 -6.87
N PRO A 234 -10.63 -22.51 -7.44
CA PRO A 234 -9.50 -23.09 -6.71
C PRO A 234 -8.44 -22.00 -6.45
N ARG A 235 -8.55 -21.31 -5.33
CA ARG A 235 -7.61 -20.27 -4.87
C ARG A 235 -7.30 -20.46 -3.41
N GLU A 236 -6.08 -20.03 -3.02
CA GLU A 236 -5.79 -19.78 -1.61
C GLU A 236 -6.45 -18.44 -1.24
N GLY A 237 -7.14 -18.39 -0.09
CA GLY A 237 -7.69 -17.15 0.45
C GLY A 237 -6.57 -16.21 0.91
N ASN A 238 -6.90 -14.94 1.11
CA ASN A 238 -5.92 -13.95 1.51
C ASN A 238 -5.87 -13.79 3.02
N THR A 239 -4.66 -13.67 3.55
CA THR A 239 -4.38 -13.28 4.94
C THR A 239 -3.87 -11.85 4.95
N GLY A 240 -4.62 -10.94 5.57
CA GLY A 240 -4.29 -9.52 5.61
C GLY A 240 -4.67 -8.86 6.93
N GLY A 241 -4.81 -7.57 6.92
CA GLY A 241 -5.13 -6.73 8.06
C GLY A 241 -4.65 -5.30 7.80
N ALA A 242 -4.82 -4.43 8.79
CA ALA A 242 -4.39 -3.04 8.73
C ALA A 242 -3.38 -2.75 9.83
N ALA A 243 -2.33 -1.99 9.53
CA ALA A 243 -1.32 -1.56 10.48
C ALA A 243 -0.78 -0.17 10.18
N VAL A 244 -0.47 0.56 11.24
CA VAL A 244 0.24 1.84 11.22
C VAL A 244 1.56 1.64 11.95
N TYR A 245 2.68 1.79 11.23
CA TYR A 245 4.00 1.76 11.80
C TYR A 245 4.59 3.16 11.89
N LEU A 246 5.30 3.41 12.97
CA LEU A 246 5.92 4.68 13.32
C LEU A 246 7.43 4.44 13.57
N PRO A 247 8.28 5.48 13.53
CA PRO A 247 9.65 5.35 14.03
C PRO A 247 9.67 4.79 15.45
N SER A 248 10.58 3.85 15.72
CA SER A 248 10.72 3.22 17.05
C SER A 248 11.50 4.16 17.98
N GLU A 249 10.82 5.18 18.50
CA GLU A 249 11.37 6.20 19.37
C GLU A 249 10.54 6.33 20.66
N PRO A 250 11.12 6.73 21.80
CA PRO A 250 10.38 6.79 23.08
C PRO A 250 9.08 7.58 23.02
N ASP A 251 9.08 8.72 22.32
CA ASP A 251 7.92 9.61 22.19
C ASP A 251 6.81 9.02 21.30
N LEU A 252 7.09 7.94 20.56
CA LEU A 252 6.18 7.26 19.64
C LEU A 252 5.84 5.83 20.06
N GLY A 253 6.19 5.41 21.31
CA GLY A 253 5.80 4.14 21.90
C GLY A 253 6.83 3.01 21.78
N HIS A 254 8.13 3.32 21.58
CA HIS A 254 9.28 2.40 21.61
C HIS A 254 9.28 1.29 20.55
N ASP A 255 8.16 0.58 20.37
CA ASP A 255 8.09 -0.60 19.49
C ASP A 255 7.77 -0.27 18.03
N GLY A 256 7.46 0.99 17.71
CA GLY A 256 7.14 1.42 16.35
C GLY A 256 5.80 0.91 15.82
N ILE A 257 4.88 0.49 16.70
CA ILE A 257 3.51 0.09 16.35
C ILE A 257 2.54 1.18 16.82
N GLY A 258 2.03 1.98 15.88
CA GLY A 258 0.99 2.96 16.19
C GLY A 258 -0.35 2.28 16.48
N ALA A 259 -0.75 1.37 15.60
CA ALA A 259 -1.94 0.53 15.74
C ALA A 259 -1.93 -0.62 14.73
N GLU A 260 -2.60 -1.73 15.05
CA GLU A 260 -2.78 -2.85 14.12
C GLU A 260 -4.04 -3.67 14.42
N THR A 261 -4.61 -4.29 13.40
CA THR A 261 -5.72 -5.26 13.57
C THR A 261 -5.23 -6.68 13.78
N GLY A 262 -3.96 -6.95 13.49
CA GLY A 262 -3.40 -8.28 13.40
C GLY A 262 -3.73 -9.00 12.09
N ALA A 263 -3.18 -10.21 11.92
CA ALA A 263 -3.41 -11.06 10.76
C ALA A 263 -4.80 -11.70 10.81
N MET A 264 -5.54 -11.59 9.72
CA MET A 264 -6.88 -12.16 9.58
C MET A 264 -7.02 -12.82 8.19
N ALA A 265 -7.58 -14.02 8.13
CA ALA A 265 -7.89 -14.71 6.87
C ALA A 265 -9.39 -14.70 6.57
N GLU A 266 -10.23 -14.51 7.58
CA GLU A 266 -11.68 -14.54 7.45
C GLU A 266 -12.33 -13.43 8.28
N SER A 267 -13.46 -12.93 7.82
CA SER A 267 -14.34 -12.02 8.56
C SER A 267 -15.79 -12.26 8.19
N GLY A 268 -16.69 -12.17 9.16
CA GLY A 268 -18.14 -12.30 8.95
C GLY A 268 -18.76 -11.08 8.24
N ASP A 269 -18.04 -9.98 8.12
CA ASP A 269 -18.50 -8.71 7.56
C ASP A 269 -17.62 -8.22 6.40
N MET A 270 -17.68 -6.92 6.09
CA MET A 270 -16.91 -6.28 5.03
C MET A 270 -15.40 -6.17 5.30
N GLY A 271 -14.92 -6.66 6.45
CA GLY A 271 -13.55 -6.56 6.92
C GLY A 271 -13.31 -5.38 7.87
N PRO A 272 -12.28 -5.48 8.74
CA PRO A 272 -12.01 -4.48 9.75
C PRO A 272 -11.54 -3.16 9.15
N MET A 273 -11.85 -2.07 9.83
CA MET A 273 -11.33 -0.74 9.55
C MET A 273 -10.54 -0.24 10.77
N LEU A 274 -9.29 0.14 10.54
CA LEU A 274 -8.41 0.76 11.50
C LEU A 274 -8.41 2.27 11.28
N VAL A 275 -8.77 3.05 12.30
CA VAL A 275 -8.67 4.51 12.25
C VAL A 275 -7.63 4.97 13.27
N HIS A 276 -6.66 5.77 12.82
CA HIS A 276 -5.54 6.20 13.66
C HIS A 276 -5.11 7.63 13.33
N ARG A 277 -4.76 8.41 14.36
CA ARG A 277 -4.19 9.75 14.20
C ARG A 277 -2.67 9.65 14.14
N LEU A 278 -2.07 10.12 13.06
CA LEU A 278 -0.62 10.11 12.86
C LEU A 278 0.05 11.27 13.60
N PRO A 279 1.07 11.02 14.43
CA PRO A 279 1.80 12.03 15.19
C PRO A 279 2.89 12.70 14.31
N LEU A 280 2.48 13.33 13.22
CA LEU A 280 3.39 13.84 12.18
C LEU A 280 4.27 14.98 12.67
N ALA A 281 3.78 15.80 13.60
CA ALA A 281 4.58 16.86 14.22
C ALA A 281 5.75 16.28 15.02
N GLN A 282 5.52 15.17 15.76
CA GLN A 282 6.56 14.45 16.49
C GLN A 282 7.57 13.80 15.53
N ILE A 283 7.09 13.12 14.47
CA ILE A 283 7.96 12.54 13.44
C ILE A 283 8.85 13.62 12.78
N ALA A 284 8.30 14.79 12.48
CA ALA A 284 9.06 15.90 11.94
C ALA A 284 10.15 16.42 12.93
N ALA A 285 9.83 16.47 14.21
CA ALA A 285 10.82 16.84 15.25
C ALA A 285 11.95 15.81 15.36
N LEU A 286 11.65 14.52 15.26
CA LEU A 286 12.67 13.45 15.23
C LEU A 286 13.64 13.65 14.05
N ARG A 287 13.11 13.90 12.86
CA ARG A 287 13.93 14.19 11.66
C ARG A 287 14.79 15.45 11.81
N ALA A 288 14.33 16.44 12.55
CA ALA A 288 15.07 17.67 12.80
C ALA A 288 16.22 17.51 13.81
N GLY A 289 16.50 16.30 14.28
CA GLY A 289 17.59 15.97 15.21
C GLY A 289 17.12 15.52 16.58
N GLY A 290 15.83 15.24 16.76
CA GLY A 290 15.28 14.71 18.01
C GLY A 290 15.40 13.19 18.16
N ALA A 291 15.70 12.44 17.08
CA ALA A 291 15.87 11.01 17.13
C ALA A 291 17.15 10.60 17.87
N GLU A 292 17.09 9.48 18.60
CA GLU A 292 18.26 8.89 19.25
C GLU A 292 19.33 8.50 18.21
N VAL A 293 18.91 7.92 17.10
CA VAL A 293 19.74 7.60 15.93
C VAL A 293 19.01 8.08 14.69
N TRP A 294 19.73 8.75 13.79
CA TRP A 294 19.19 9.18 12.51
C TRP A 294 19.69 8.28 11.37
N PRO A 295 18.99 7.18 11.02
CA PRO A 295 19.49 6.23 10.02
C PRO A 295 19.67 6.88 8.64
N GLY A 296 18.79 7.81 8.25
CA GLY A 296 18.86 8.50 6.96
C GLY A 296 20.11 9.33 6.71
N ALA A 297 20.89 9.64 7.76
CA ALA A 297 22.17 10.34 7.65
C ALA A 297 23.35 9.37 7.44
N TRP A 298 23.13 8.07 7.61
CA TRP A 298 24.18 7.08 7.50
C TRP A 298 24.43 6.67 6.04
N ASP A 299 25.69 6.57 5.65
CA ASP A 299 26.12 6.22 4.29
C ASP A 299 27.13 5.07 4.36
N ALA A 300 26.82 3.98 3.67
CA ALA A 300 27.64 2.77 3.64
C ALA A 300 28.70 2.75 2.54
N ARG A 301 28.89 3.83 1.77
CA ARG A 301 29.84 3.85 0.63
C ARG A 301 31.30 3.60 1.02
N HIS A 302 31.64 3.75 2.30
CA HIS A 302 32.98 3.48 2.84
C HIS A 302 33.17 2.04 3.31
N VAL A 303 32.13 1.18 3.19
CA VAL A 303 32.15 -0.19 3.67
C VAL A 303 32.43 -1.13 2.50
N ASP A 304 33.54 -1.85 2.56
CA ASP A 304 33.87 -2.93 1.65
C ASP A 304 33.41 -4.28 2.25
N ILE A 305 32.77 -5.09 1.43
CA ILE A 305 32.37 -6.45 1.78
C ILE A 305 33.19 -7.42 0.92
N GLY A 306 34.10 -8.15 1.54
CA GLY A 306 34.97 -9.12 0.88
C GLY A 306 35.05 -10.45 1.65
N ALA A 307 35.60 -11.48 1.01
CA ALA A 307 35.95 -12.72 1.72
C ALA A 307 37.01 -12.40 2.78
N ALA A 308 36.87 -13.01 3.97
CA ALA A 308 37.97 -13.00 4.94
C ALA A 308 39.18 -13.64 4.28
N GLY A 309 40.28 -12.92 4.16
CA GLY A 309 41.53 -13.48 3.68
C GLY A 309 41.89 -14.68 4.55
N ASP A 310 42.30 -15.80 3.95
CA ASP A 310 42.96 -16.88 4.67
C ASP A 310 44.12 -16.23 5.42
N GLY A 311 44.04 -16.24 6.76
CA GLY A 311 45.07 -15.68 7.62
C GLY A 311 46.39 -16.42 7.35
N GLY A 312 47.13 -15.89 6.41
CA GLY A 312 48.51 -16.27 6.19
C GLY A 312 49.28 -16.00 7.49
N THR A 313 49.51 -17.04 8.25
CA THR A 313 50.58 -17.01 9.27
C THR A 313 51.85 -16.70 8.53
N SER A 314 52.24 -15.42 8.49
CA SER A 314 53.61 -15.06 8.21
C SER A 314 54.40 -15.47 9.45
N GLY A 315 54.87 -16.73 9.42
CA GLY A 315 56.02 -17.08 10.21
C GLY A 315 57.24 -16.41 9.62
N ASP A 316 57.87 -15.59 10.43
CA ASP A 316 59.31 -15.46 10.58
C ASP A 316 59.56 -14.56 11.81
#